data_13a22ea26483bc6760da90ee48d0269a
#
_entry.id   13a22ea26483bc6760da90ee48d0269a
#
_cell.length_a   1.000
_cell.length_b   1.000
_cell.length_c   1.000
_cell.angle_alpha   90.00
_cell.angle_beta   90.00
_cell.angle_gamma   90.00
#
_symmetry.space_group_name_H-M   'P 1'
#
loop_
_entity.id
_entity.type
_entity.pdbx_description
1 polymer ?
#
loop_
_entity_poly.entity_id
_entity_poly.type
_entity_poly.pdbx_seq_one_letter_code
_entity_poly.pdbx_strand_id
1 'polypeptide(L)'
;MEKTEDIRNYRRIVKATGLFGGVQVINILCSLVKTKLIAVWLGAEGVGLIGLYNTTVDMMTSLTGLGLRNSSVRDITHAVKSGDERKIQETKLVVRRWSWFVGLLGSVVLLTLAPCLSRWTFGNDKYMWGFVILSCTMLLKALTDGEQAILQGSKRLKKLARCSVWGAVAGTVFSLPLYYFFGLDGIVPSLVLYAVSLWTATFLSRDKEPMRSVESLSYKETWLKGRTMASLGIFMTVSGFVTTLFSYLFITYLNYRGGTADVGYYQAGYTLVTRYVGLIFTAMGMEYYPRLSAVSEDKETLSKYVSQQAEISLLILAPLVCMFLICREWIIHLLYTSQFVIIEGYLSWAILGTLFKAVSWSLGFILLAKGVGKLFLITEILSNLTLFALNLGGYHFLGLTGIGISYMAGYFIYMTGMYILCRMKYGIRFNRSFRSVFIIILVLCLGTFISYMFRLNWLMMGITIFVCLYSMIYLKKKIL
;
A
#
# COMPACT_ATOMS: atom_id res chain seq x y z
N MET A 1 11.34 39.92 -3.17
CA MET A 1 10.95 39.13 -1.97
C MET A 1 10.28 37.81 -2.39
N GLU A 2 9.33 37.82 -3.30
CA GLU A 2 8.58 36.63 -3.79
C GLU A 2 9.46 35.51 -4.37
N LYS A 3 10.43 35.84 -5.21
CA LYS A 3 11.39 34.88 -5.81
C LYS A 3 12.28 34.14 -4.78
N THR A 4 12.59 34.80 -3.65
CA THR A 4 13.41 34.22 -2.58
C THR A 4 12.58 33.30 -1.69
N GLU A 5 11.30 33.55 -1.57
CA GLU A 5 10.34 32.72 -0.83
C GLU A 5 10.00 31.43 -1.60
N ASP A 6 9.84 31.53 -2.92
CA ASP A 6 9.68 30.39 -3.82
C ASP A 6 10.87 29.44 -3.82
N ILE A 7 12.10 29.98 -3.90
CA ILE A 7 13.34 29.17 -3.84
C ILE A 7 13.46 28.47 -2.46
N ARG A 8 13.08 29.15 -1.38
CA ARG A 8 13.11 28.59 -0.02
C ARG A 8 12.07 27.47 0.14
N ASN A 9 10.87 27.67 -0.40
CA ASN A 9 9.81 26.67 -0.42
C ASN A 9 10.23 25.45 -1.28
N TYR A 10 10.80 25.67 -2.46
CA TYR A 10 11.32 24.60 -3.32
C TYR A 10 12.40 23.77 -2.64
N ARG A 11 13.41 24.40 -2.03
CA ARG A 11 14.46 23.71 -1.25
C ARG A 11 13.87 22.91 -0.08
N ARG A 12 12.83 23.41 0.55
CA ARG A 12 12.13 22.73 1.68
C ARG A 12 11.41 21.48 1.20
N ILE A 13 10.73 21.55 0.05
CA ILE A 13 10.03 20.42 -0.58
C ILE A 13 11.05 19.36 -1.00
N VAL A 14 12.11 19.73 -1.73
CA VAL A 14 13.16 18.81 -2.16
C VAL A 14 13.83 18.11 -0.97
N LYS A 15 14.12 18.86 0.10
CA LYS A 15 14.72 18.29 1.32
C LYS A 15 13.77 17.35 2.07
N ALA A 16 12.48 17.65 2.10
CA ALA A 16 11.46 16.76 2.68
C ALA A 16 11.29 15.49 1.85
N THR A 17 11.20 15.61 0.52
CA THR A 17 11.09 14.49 -0.41
C THR A 17 12.31 13.58 -0.33
N GLY A 18 13.53 14.16 -0.30
CA GLY A 18 14.77 13.39 -0.13
C GLY A 18 14.84 12.66 1.22
N LEU A 19 14.39 13.28 2.31
CA LEU A 19 14.33 12.66 3.62
C LEU A 19 13.36 11.46 3.63
N PHE A 20 12.15 11.64 3.09
CA PHE A 20 11.17 10.54 3.01
C PHE A 20 11.59 9.45 2.04
N GLY A 21 12.20 9.80 0.92
CA GLY A 21 12.79 8.84 -0.01
C GLY A 21 13.85 7.98 0.67
N GLY A 22 14.76 8.59 1.44
CA GLY A 22 15.78 7.87 2.21
C GLY A 22 15.17 6.93 3.27
N VAL A 23 14.15 7.38 4.01
CA VAL A 23 13.40 6.54 4.96
C VAL A 23 12.78 5.33 4.26
N GLN A 24 12.17 5.57 3.11
CA GLN A 24 11.53 4.49 2.35
C GLN A 24 12.54 3.44 1.86
N VAL A 25 13.71 3.89 1.40
CA VAL A 25 14.81 2.98 1.01
C VAL A 25 15.24 2.11 2.19
N ILE A 26 15.46 2.69 3.38
CA ILE A 26 15.84 1.92 4.58
C ILE A 26 14.73 0.91 4.96
N ASN A 27 13.47 1.33 4.95
CA ASN A 27 12.35 0.44 5.26
C ASN A 27 12.25 -0.72 4.26
N ILE A 28 12.50 -0.46 2.97
CA ILE A 28 12.56 -1.50 1.93
C ILE A 28 13.71 -2.46 2.23
N LEU A 29 14.91 -1.97 2.50
CA LEU A 29 16.06 -2.81 2.81
C LEU A 29 15.80 -3.69 4.05
N CYS A 30 15.28 -3.13 5.13
CA CYS A 30 14.86 -3.91 6.31
C CYS A 30 13.82 -4.98 5.95
N SER A 31 12.84 -4.62 5.13
CA SER A 31 11.81 -5.57 4.67
C SER A 31 12.40 -6.68 3.80
N LEU A 32 13.33 -6.38 2.89
CA LEU A 32 14.00 -7.36 2.04
C LEU A 32 14.82 -8.35 2.87
N VAL A 33 15.65 -7.83 3.79
CA VAL A 33 16.45 -8.68 4.69
C VAL A 33 15.55 -9.58 5.53
N LYS A 34 14.52 -9.00 6.16
CA LYS A 34 13.55 -9.75 6.96
C LYS A 34 12.87 -10.85 6.14
N THR A 35 12.35 -10.52 4.95
CA THR A 35 11.64 -11.45 4.08
C THR A 35 12.55 -12.59 3.62
N LYS A 36 13.80 -12.28 3.23
CA LYS A 36 14.79 -13.30 2.84
C LYS A 36 15.08 -14.27 3.98
N LEU A 37 15.34 -13.77 5.18
CA LEU A 37 15.68 -14.61 6.32
C LEU A 37 14.48 -15.45 6.75
N ILE A 38 13.27 -14.93 6.74
CA ILE A 38 12.05 -15.70 7.00
C ILE A 38 11.90 -16.81 5.96
N ALA A 39 12.08 -16.50 4.67
CA ALA A 39 11.98 -17.49 3.60
C ALA A 39 13.04 -18.60 3.72
N VAL A 40 14.25 -18.27 4.22
CA VAL A 40 15.34 -19.24 4.43
C VAL A 40 15.06 -20.12 5.65
N TRP A 41 14.63 -19.53 6.77
CA TRP A 41 14.48 -20.27 8.05
C TRP A 41 13.12 -20.96 8.19
N LEU A 42 12.04 -20.33 7.69
CA LEU A 42 10.67 -20.80 7.90
C LEU A 42 10.00 -21.29 6.60
N GLY A 43 10.66 -21.11 5.45
CA GLY A 43 10.11 -21.53 4.17
C GLY A 43 8.82 -20.78 3.75
N ALA A 44 8.09 -21.38 2.82
CA ALA A 44 6.82 -20.83 2.33
C ALA A 44 5.73 -20.84 3.40
N GLU A 45 5.72 -21.85 4.28
CA GLU A 45 4.76 -21.96 5.37
C GLU A 45 4.88 -20.79 6.36
N GLY A 46 6.10 -20.43 6.76
CA GLY A 46 6.34 -19.28 7.64
C GLY A 46 5.94 -17.96 7.01
N VAL A 47 6.24 -17.76 5.73
CA VAL A 47 5.80 -16.56 4.99
C VAL A 47 4.27 -16.51 4.91
N GLY A 48 3.62 -17.66 4.69
CA GLY A 48 2.16 -17.78 4.64
C GLY A 48 1.50 -17.50 5.96
N LEU A 49 2.02 -18.05 7.05
CA LEU A 49 1.50 -17.84 8.41
C LEU A 49 1.59 -16.36 8.83
N ILE A 50 2.72 -15.72 8.56
CA ILE A 50 2.88 -14.27 8.76
C ILE A 50 1.87 -13.48 7.90
N GLY A 51 1.68 -13.90 6.66
CA GLY A 51 0.70 -13.30 5.75
C GLY A 51 -0.73 -13.37 6.27
N LEU A 52 -1.15 -14.54 6.75
CA LEU A 52 -2.48 -14.76 7.34
C LEU A 52 -2.71 -13.88 8.57
N TYR A 53 -1.77 -13.86 9.51
CA TYR A 53 -1.87 -13.01 10.70
C TYR A 53 -1.91 -11.52 10.34
N ASN A 54 -0.99 -11.06 9.48
CA ASN A 54 -0.94 -9.64 9.09
C ASN A 54 -2.22 -9.21 8.37
N THR A 55 -2.73 -10.02 7.42
CA THR A 55 -3.95 -9.66 6.68
C THR A 55 -5.17 -9.63 7.58
N THR A 56 -5.25 -10.54 8.56
CA THR A 56 -6.33 -10.53 9.57
C THR A 56 -6.25 -9.29 10.45
N VAL A 57 -5.05 -8.96 10.96
CA VAL A 57 -4.81 -7.74 11.76
C VAL A 57 -5.09 -6.48 10.96
N ASP A 58 -4.71 -6.43 9.68
CA ASP A 58 -4.95 -5.28 8.79
C ASP A 58 -6.44 -5.10 8.49
N MET A 59 -7.19 -6.19 8.28
CA MET A 59 -8.64 -6.15 8.13
C MET A 59 -9.31 -5.61 9.42
N MET A 60 -8.94 -6.12 10.58
CA MET A 60 -9.47 -5.65 11.87
C MET A 60 -9.09 -4.19 12.14
N THR A 61 -7.85 -3.79 11.83
CA THR A 61 -7.41 -2.38 11.93
C THR A 61 -8.22 -1.46 11.01
N SER A 62 -8.51 -1.91 9.79
CA SER A 62 -9.34 -1.13 8.86
C SER A 62 -10.79 -1.00 9.34
N LEU A 63 -11.33 -2.04 9.97
CA LEU A 63 -12.68 -2.03 10.53
C LEU A 63 -12.80 -1.09 11.74
N THR A 64 -11.87 -1.18 12.69
CA THR A 64 -11.94 -0.48 13.97
C THR A 64 -11.25 0.88 13.98
N GLY A 65 -10.36 1.15 13.00
CA GLY A 65 -9.50 2.33 12.96
C GLY A 65 -10.20 3.66 12.67
N LEU A 66 -11.47 3.62 12.19
CA LEU A 66 -12.33 4.79 11.93
C LEU A 66 -11.66 5.92 11.13
N GLY A 67 -10.63 5.62 10.32
CA GLY A 67 -9.87 6.60 9.53
C GLY A 67 -9.13 7.66 10.37
N LEU A 68 -8.96 7.38 11.66
CA LEU A 68 -8.40 8.32 12.64
C LEU A 68 -7.04 8.89 12.20
N ARG A 69 -6.17 8.09 11.59
CA ARG A 69 -4.85 8.55 11.15
C ARG A 69 -4.92 9.71 10.17
N ASN A 70 -5.73 9.58 9.11
CA ASN A 70 -5.81 10.59 8.05
C ASN A 70 -6.54 11.87 8.54
N SER A 71 -7.63 11.71 9.27
CA SER A 71 -8.36 12.83 9.85
C SER A 71 -7.53 13.56 10.90
N SER A 72 -6.76 12.86 11.72
CA SER A 72 -5.84 13.45 12.70
C SER A 72 -4.75 14.31 12.04
N VAL A 73 -4.13 13.84 10.96
CA VAL A 73 -3.13 14.62 10.21
C VAL A 73 -3.74 15.93 9.72
N ARG A 74 -4.96 15.89 9.17
CA ARG A 74 -5.66 17.07 8.68
C ARG A 74 -5.96 18.06 9.81
N ASP A 75 -6.56 17.59 10.90
CA ASP A 75 -7.03 18.46 11.98
C ASP A 75 -5.86 19.07 12.76
N ILE A 76 -4.77 18.32 12.98
CA ILE A 76 -3.51 18.87 13.53
C ILE A 76 -2.94 19.93 12.57
N THR A 77 -2.95 19.67 11.25
CA THR A 77 -2.45 20.65 10.27
C THR A 77 -3.27 21.95 10.30
N HIS A 78 -4.59 21.86 10.44
CA HIS A 78 -5.47 23.03 10.60
C HIS A 78 -5.21 23.77 11.91
N ALA A 79 -5.05 23.06 13.02
CA ALA A 79 -4.72 23.65 14.30
C ALA A 79 -3.36 24.38 14.26
N VAL A 80 -2.34 23.80 13.64
CA VAL A 80 -1.02 24.43 13.47
C VAL A 80 -1.10 25.68 12.58
N LYS A 81 -1.93 25.66 11.53
CA LYS A 81 -2.13 26.84 10.68
C LYS A 81 -2.81 28.01 11.39
N SER A 82 -3.66 27.74 12.39
CA SER A 82 -4.32 28.82 13.17
C SER A 82 -3.35 29.60 14.08
N GLY A 83 -2.16 29.05 14.38
CA GLY A 83 -1.18 29.66 15.28
C GLY A 83 -1.59 29.69 16.77
N ASP A 84 -2.75 29.15 17.11
CA ASP A 84 -3.26 29.08 18.48
C ASP A 84 -2.70 27.84 19.19
N GLU A 85 -1.74 28.09 20.09
CA GLU A 85 -1.04 26.99 20.81
C GLU A 85 -2.02 26.15 21.66
N ARG A 86 -3.04 26.79 22.27
CA ARG A 86 -4.07 26.09 23.04
C ARG A 86 -4.83 25.09 22.14
N LYS A 87 -5.26 25.53 20.98
CA LYS A 87 -5.99 24.71 20.01
C LYS A 87 -5.13 23.55 19.49
N ILE A 88 -3.82 23.79 19.30
CA ILE A 88 -2.86 22.75 18.90
C ILE A 88 -2.78 21.67 19.98
N GLN A 89 -2.61 22.06 21.25
CA GLN A 89 -2.49 21.12 22.37
C GLN A 89 -3.81 20.36 22.60
N GLU A 90 -4.95 21.03 22.53
CA GLU A 90 -6.27 20.40 22.59
C GLU A 90 -6.44 19.32 21.51
N THR A 91 -6.09 19.64 20.26
CA THR A 91 -6.22 18.69 19.15
C THR A 91 -5.28 17.50 19.34
N LYS A 92 -4.03 17.72 19.78
CA LYS A 92 -3.10 16.63 20.12
C LYS A 92 -3.67 15.71 21.21
N LEU A 93 -4.27 16.29 22.26
CA LEU A 93 -4.89 15.52 23.34
C LEU A 93 -6.07 14.69 22.86
N VAL A 94 -6.94 15.26 22.01
CA VAL A 94 -8.07 14.55 21.38
C VAL A 94 -7.57 13.35 20.58
N VAL A 95 -6.55 13.56 19.72
CA VAL A 95 -5.96 12.48 18.89
C VAL A 95 -5.41 11.36 19.79
N ARG A 96 -4.68 11.68 20.86
CA ARG A 96 -4.14 10.68 21.79
C ARG A 96 -5.24 9.89 22.49
N ARG A 97 -6.26 10.54 23.04
CA ARG A 97 -7.38 9.88 23.73
C ARG A 97 -8.17 8.99 22.76
N TRP A 98 -8.39 9.45 21.53
CA TRP A 98 -9.06 8.66 20.51
C TRP A 98 -8.22 7.49 20.01
N SER A 99 -6.89 7.63 19.95
CA SER A 99 -5.99 6.50 19.64
C SER A 99 -6.06 5.40 20.69
N TRP A 100 -6.18 5.75 21.97
CA TRP A 100 -6.45 4.79 23.04
C TRP A 100 -7.80 4.12 22.87
N PHE A 101 -8.86 4.89 22.62
CA PHE A 101 -10.20 4.35 22.42
C PHE A 101 -10.26 3.37 21.25
N VAL A 102 -9.77 3.79 20.07
CA VAL A 102 -9.74 2.97 18.84
C VAL A 102 -8.86 1.74 19.02
N GLY A 103 -7.70 1.90 19.66
CA GLY A 103 -6.79 0.79 19.94
C GLY A 103 -7.40 -0.25 20.89
N LEU A 104 -8.02 0.19 21.99
CA LEU A 104 -8.73 -0.71 22.91
C LEU A 104 -9.94 -1.38 22.24
N LEU A 105 -10.73 -0.63 21.47
CA LEU A 105 -11.84 -1.19 20.70
C LEU A 105 -11.34 -2.28 19.75
N GLY A 106 -10.27 -2.03 18.98
CA GLY A 106 -9.66 -3.00 18.09
C GLY A 106 -9.13 -4.23 18.84
N SER A 107 -8.46 -4.03 19.98
CA SER A 107 -7.96 -5.11 20.82
C SER A 107 -9.08 -5.99 21.36
N VAL A 108 -10.15 -5.39 21.88
CA VAL A 108 -11.33 -6.14 22.39
C VAL A 108 -12.02 -6.89 21.26
N VAL A 109 -12.23 -6.26 20.10
CA VAL A 109 -12.84 -6.92 18.94
C VAL A 109 -12.01 -8.09 18.46
N LEU A 110 -10.69 -7.93 18.33
CA LEU A 110 -9.81 -9.03 17.92
C LEU A 110 -9.76 -10.15 18.97
N LEU A 111 -9.74 -9.80 20.26
CA LEU A 111 -9.75 -10.76 21.38
C LEU A 111 -11.03 -11.60 21.38
N THR A 112 -12.19 -10.95 21.25
CA THR A 112 -13.49 -11.64 21.26
C THR A 112 -13.73 -12.48 20.01
N LEU A 113 -13.22 -12.04 18.86
CA LEU A 113 -13.34 -12.77 17.60
C LEU A 113 -12.20 -13.80 17.40
N ALA A 114 -11.21 -13.88 18.29
CA ALA A 114 -10.05 -14.77 18.14
C ALA A 114 -10.42 -16.23 17.86
N PRO A 115 -11.38 -16.87 18.57
CA PRO A 115 -11.78 -18.25 18.27
C PRO A 115 -12.40 -18.38 16.87
N CYS A 116 -13.28 -17.45 16.52
CA CYS A 116 -13.95 -17.43 15.22
C CYS A 116 -12.93 -17.22 14.07
N LEU A 117 -12.02 -16.28 14.24
CA LEU A 117 -10.97 -15.99 13.26
C LEU A 117 -9.99 -17.17 13.11
N SER A 118 -9.66 -17.87 14.20
CA SER A 118 -8.81 -19.07 14.12
C SER A 118 -9.49 -20.16 13.28
N ARG A 119 -10.76 -20.44 13.54
CA ARG A 119 -11.53 -21.44 12.77
C ARG A 119 -11.71 -21.03 11.32
N TRP A 120 -12.04 -19.78 11.06
CA TRP A 120 -12.24 -19.29 9.69
C TRP A 120 -10.92 -19.25 8.90
N THR A 121 -9.85 -18.74 9.50
CA THR A 121 -8.57 -18.55 8.80
C THR A 121 -7.80 -19.85 8.64
N PHE A 122 -7.80 -20.71 9.69
CA PHE A 122 -6.94 -21.90 9.76
C PHE A 122 -7.73 -23.23 9.79
N GLY A 123 -9.03 -23.20 9.90
CA GLY A 123 -9.88 -24.40 10.00
C GLY A 123 -9.80 -25.12 11.37
N ASN A 124 -9.07 -24.56 12.35
CA ASN A 124 -8.87 -25.15 13.68
C ASN A 124 -8.66 -24.10 14.76
N ASP A 125 -8.66 -24.52 16.02
CA ASP A 125 -8.49 -23.64 17.19
C ASP A 125 -7.03 -23.45 17.61
N LYS A 126 -6.07 -24.15 17.00
CA LYS A 126 -4.64 -24.12 17.38
C LYS A 126 -4.06 -22.70 17.39
N TYR A 127 -4.50 -21.88 16.46
CA TYR A 127 -3.98 -20.51 16.25
C TYR A 127 -4.74 -19.44 17.04
N MET A 128 -5.74 -19.81 17.82
CA MET A 128 -6.56 -18.87 18.63
C MET A 128 -5.71 -18.02 19.55
N TRP A 129 -4.77 -18.64 20.28
CA TRP A 129 -3.86 -17.93 21.17
C TRP A 129 -2.95 -16.95 20.45
N GLY A 130 -2.62 -17.22 19.19
CA GLY A 130 -1.91 -16.27 18.32
C GLY A 130 -2.70 -14.97 18.15
N PHE A 131 -4.00 -15.04 17.86
CA PHE A 131 -4.87 -13.85 17.76
C PHE A 131 -5.08 -13.15 19.10
N VAL A 132 -5.20 -13.91 20.20
CA VAL A 132 -5.29 -13.36 21.56
C VAL A 132 -4.05 -12.51 21.86
N ILE A 133 -2.84 -13.01 21.60
CA ILE A 133 -1.60 -12.27 21.80
C ILE A 133 -1.49 -11.08 20.83
N LEU A 134 -1.86 -11.26 19.57
CA LEU A 134 -1.86 -10.19 18.56
C LEU A 134 -2.86 -9.08 18.85
N SER A 135 -3.87 -9.30 19.72
CA SER A 135 -4.81 -8.23 20.10
C SER A 135 -4.10 -7.04 20.73
N CYS A 136 -3.00 -7.22 21.44
CA CYS A 136 -2.21 -6.13 21.99
C CYS A 136 -1.53 -5.29 20.89
N THR A 137 -1.24 -5.88 19.71
CA THR A 137 -0.65 -5.15 18.59
C THR A 137 -1.61 -4.12 18.00
N MET A 138 -2.92 -4.34 18.12
CA MET A 138 -3.95 -3.38 17.69
C MET A 138 -3.83 -2.07 18.47
N LEU A 139 -3.69 -2.16 19.79
CA LEU A 139 -3.50 -1.00 20.66
C LEU A 139 -2.18 -0.27 20.32
N LEU A 140 -1.07 -1.01 20.25
CA LEU A 140 0.23 -0.45 19.92
C LEU A 140 0.24 0.25 18.56
N LYS A 141 -0.42 -0.35 17.56
CA LYS A 141 -0.54 0.22 16.20
C LYS A 141 -1.36 1.53 16.22
N ALA A 142 -2.51 1.53 16.91
CA ALA A 142 -3.34 2.73 17.02
C ALA A 142 -2.62 3.89 17.73
N LEU A 143 -1.89 3.60 18.81
CA LEU A 143 -1.07 4.59 19.53
C LEU A 143 0.08 5.11 18.65
N THR A 144 0.74 4.24 17.92
CA THR A 144 1.79 4.60 16.98
C THR A 144 1.26 5.49 15.86
N ASP A 145 0.14 5.12 15.25
CA ASP A 145 -0.51 5.87 14.17
C ASP A 145 -0.95 7.26 14.64
N GLY A 146 -1.47 7.37 15.86
CA GLY A 146 -1.86 8.66 16.46
C GLY A 146 -0.69 9.60 16.68
N GLU A 147 0.40 9.15 17.29
CA GLU A 147 1.60 9.97 17.50
C GLU A 147 2.31 10.30 16.18
N GLN A 148 2.36 9.38 15.23
CA GLN A 148 2.88 9.67 13.90
C GLN A 148 2.03 10.68 13.13
N ALA A 149 0.70 10.65 13.28
CA ALA A 149 -0.20 11.64 12.71
C ALA A 149 0.04 13.03 13.32
N ILE A 150 0.29 13.13 14.64
CA ILE A 150 0.66 14.37 15.31
C ILE A 150 1.99 14.91 14.75
N LEU A 151 3.03 14.07 14.62
CA LEU A 151 4.31 14.49 14.06
C LEU A 151 4.18 14.95 12.60
N GLN A 152 3.37 14.25 11.80
CA GLN A 152 3.11 14.58 10.40
C GLN A 152 2.34 15.89 10.24
N GLY A 153 1.22 16.05 10.96
CA GLY A 153 0.40 17.26 10.93
C GLY A 153 1.12 18.50 11.48
N SER A 154 2.00 18.31 12.46
CA SER A 154 2.88 19.36 13.00
C SER A 154 4.11 19.65 12.12
N LYS A 155 4.23 19.03 10.94
CA LYS A 155 5.36 19.15 10.01
C LYS A 155 6.73 18.79 10.62
N ARG A 156 6.77 17.98 11.68
CA ARG A 156 8.01 17.48 12.32
C ARG A 156 8.57 16.27 11.60
N LEU A 157 8.77 16.41 10.29
CA LEU A 157 9.09 15.34 9.36
C LEU A 157 10.38 14.60 9.69
N LYS A 158 11.39 15.28 10.27
CA LYS A 158 12.64 14.64 10.71
C LYS A 158 12.43 13.68 11.88
N LYS A 159 11.55 14.02 12.83
CA LYS A 159 11.22 13.13 13.95
C LYS A 159 10.42 11.92 13.46
N LEU A 160 9.44 12.15 12.56
CA LEU A 160 8.67 11.09 11.92
C LEU A 160 9.58 10.11 11.16
N ALA A 161 10.52 10.65 10.37
CA ALA A 161 11.52 9.85 9.66
C ALA A 161 12.36 9.01 10.61
N ARG A 162 12.87 9.63 11.68
CA ARG A 162 13.73 8.96 12.68
C ARG A 162 12.98 7.83 13.39
N CYS A 163 11.76 8.06 13.90
CA CYS A 163 11.00 7.02 14.58
C CYS A 163 10.61 5.87 13.65
N SER A 164 10.28 6.14 12.40
CA SER A 164 9.98 5.10 11.41
C SER A 164 11.21 4.21 11.13
N VAL A 165 12.38 4.82 10.92
CA VAL A 165 13.62 4.08 10.67
C VAL A 165 14.06 3.27 11.89
N TRP A 166 14.17 3.91 13.06
CA TRP A 166 14.60 3.21 14.26
C TRP A 166 13.64 2.12 14.69
N GLY A 167 12.32 2.36 14.55
CA GLY A 167 11.30 1.35 14.83
C GLY A 167 11.40 0.15 13.88
N ALA A 168 11.59 0.39 12.59
CA ALA A 168 11.74 -0.68 11.59
C ALA A 168 13.04 -1.48 11.78
N VAL A 169 14.16 -0.80 12.01
CA VAL A 169 15.47 -1.45 12.25
C VAL A 169 15.43 -2.26 13.52
N ALA A 170 15.05 -1.65 14.65
CA ALA A 170 14.96 -2.34 15.95
C ALA A 170 13.96 -3.50 15.87
N GLY A 171 12.77 -3.26 15.31
CA GLY A 171 11.75 -4.31 15.12
C GLY A 171 12.25 -5.47 14.27
N THR A 172 13.04 -5.22 13.24
CA THR A 172 13.65 -6.27 12.42
C THR A 172 14.71 -7.01 13.21
N VAL A 173 15.67 -6.30 13.80
CA VAL A 173 16.80 -6.90 14.55
C VAL A 173 16.31 -7.77 15.71
N PHE A 174 15.32 -7.30 16.48
CA PHE A 174 14.78 -8.07 17.60
C PHE A 174 13.84 -9.21 17.17
N SER A 175 13.19 -9.10 16.00
CA SER A 175 12.33 -10.18 15.49
C SER A 175 13.12 -11.36 14.93
N LEU A 176 14.28 -11.13 14.33
CA LEU A 176 15.06 -12.18 13.66
C LEU A 176 15.48 -13.33 14.57
N PRO A 177 15.98 -13.11 15.81
CA PRO A 177 16.32 -14.20 16.73
C PRO A 177 15.11 -15.09 17.05
N LEU A 178 13.91 -14.51 17.17
CA LEU A 178 12.70 -15.29 17.46
C LEU A 178 12.35 -16.25 16.31
N TYR A 179 12.52 -15.84 15.06
CA TYR A 179 12.35 -16.74 13.92
C TYR A 179 13.40 -17.85 13.88
N TYR A 180 14.66 -17.52 14.23
CA TYR A 180 15.76 -18.48 14.20
C TYR A 180 15.66 -19.55 15.29
N PHE A 181 15.40 -19.14 16.55
CA PHE A 181 15.38 -20.05 17.68
C PHE A 181 14.06 -20.77 17.90
N PHE A 182 12.93 -20.14 17.60
CA PHE A 182 11.59 -20.68 17.87
C PHE A 182 10.83 -21.10 16.60
N GLY A 183 11.41 -20.94 15.42
CA GLY A 183 10.77 -21.33 14.17
C GLY A 183 9.38 -20.69 13.97
N LEU A 184 8.37 -21.49 13.64
CA LEU A 184 7.01 -21.04 13.42
C LEU A 184 6.35 -20.44 14.68
N ASP A 185 6.66 -20.98 15.87
CA ASP A 185 6.14 -20.48 17.15
C ASP A 185 6.67 -19.07 17.48
N GLY A 186 7.84 -18.71 16.94
CA GLY A 186 8.42 -17.38 17.04
C GLY A 186 7.70 -16.28 16.26
N ILE A 187 6.75 -16.64 15.37
CA ILE A 187 6.06 -15.67 14.48
C ILE A 187 5.24 -14.67 15.30
N VAL A 188 4.35 -15.15 16.16
CA VAL A 188 3.45 -14.28 16.94
C VAL A 188 4.25 -13.36 17.88
N PRO A 189 5.20 -13.87 18.72
CA PRO A 189 6.06 -13.00 19.51
C PRO A 189 6.85 -11.98 18.71
N SER A 190 7.32 -12.35 17.50
CA SER A 190 8.07 -11.42 16.65
C SER A 190 7.21 -10.29 16.10
N LEU A 191 5.94 -10.55 15.76
CA LEU A 191 5.00 -9.52 15.32
C LEU A 191 4.69 -8.53 16.45
N VAL A 192 4.51 -9.03 17.69
CA VAL A 192 4.33 -8.20 18.88
C VAL A 192 5.58 -7.35 19.13
N LEU A 193 6.76 -7.95 19.12
CA LEU A 193 8.01 -7.26 19.38
C LEU A 193 8.31 -6.18 18.34
N TYR A 194 7.94 -6.44 17.07
CA TYR A 194 8.01 -5.42 16.01
C TYR A 194 7.07 -4.24 16.31
N ALA A 195 5.83 -4.50 16.73
CA ALA A 195 4.88 -3.46 17.10
C ALA A 195 5.35 -2.65 18.33
N VAL A 196 5.88 -3.33 19.35
CA VAL A 196 6.49 -2.69 20.53
C VAL A 196 7.66 -1.80 20.13
N SER A 197 8.57 -2.29 19.28
CA SER A 197 9.73 -1.53 18.81
C SER A 197 9.32 -0.24 18.07
N LEU A 198 8.32 -0.33 17.20
CA LEU A 198 7.81 0.82 16.45
C LEU A 198 7.11 1.83 17.37
N TRP A 199 6.29 1.34 18.31
CA TRP A 199 5.65 2.17 19.32
C TRP A 199 6.67 2.87 20.22
N THR A 200 7.67 2.15 20.74
CA THR A 200 8.71 2.69 21.60
C THR A 200 9.52 3.77 20.88
N ALA A 201 9.96 3.51 19.63
CA ALA A 201 10.67 4.51 18.83
C ALA A 201 9.84 5.77 18.60
N THR A 202 8.52 5.60 18.36
CA THR A 202 7.59 6.71 18.17
C THR A 202 7.34 7.47 19.48
N PHE A 203 7.15 6.76 20.59
CA PHE A 203 6.96 7.34 21.91
C PHE A 203 8.16 8.16 22.37
N LEU A 204 9.40 7.64 22.18
CA LEU A 204 10.63 8.36 22.50
C LEU A 204 10.85 9.61 21.62
N SER A 205 10.26 9.62 20.42
CA SER A 205 10.31 10.76 19.51
C SER A 205 9.24 11.83 19.78
N ARG A 206 8.35 11.56 20.73
CA ARG A 206 7.26 12.45 21.16
C ARG A 206 7.81 13.78 21.68
N ASP A 207 7.07 14.85 21.46
CA ASP A 207 7.37 16.14 22.05
C ASP A 207 7.05 16.15 23.55
N LYS A 208 8.04 16.51 24.35
CA LYS A 208 7.93 16.71 25.82
C LYS A 208 7.40 18.11 26.15
N GLU A 209 6.41 18.59 25.38
CA GLU A 209 5.81 19.89 25.69
C GLU A 209 4.98 19.79 26.98
N PRO A 210 5.11 20.73 27.91
CA PRO A 210 4.33 20.72 29.15
C PRO A 210 2.84 20.90 28.81
N MET A 211 2.04 19.92 29.16
CA MET A 211 0.56 19.89 28.97
C MET A 211 -0.17 20.87 29.93
N ARG A 212 0.53 21.83 30.53
CA ARG A 212 0.03 22.69 31.61
C ARG A 212 -1.20 23.57 31.27
N SER A 213 -1.54 23.73 29.99
CA SER A 213 -2.64 24.62 29.57
C SER A 213 -3.95 23.91 29.18
N VAL A 214 -4.01 22.55 29.22
CA VAL A 214 -5.12 21.76 28.60
C VAL A 214 -5.78 20.78 29.58
N GLU A 215 -5.51 20.92 30.90
CA GLU A 215 -6.13 20.06 31.94
C GLU A 215 -7.67 20.15 32.01
N SER A 216 -8.28 21.11 31.32
CA SER A 216 -9.72 21.38 31.36
C SER A 216 -10.57 20.74 30.28
N LEU A 217 -10.00 19.96 29.30
CA LEU A 217 -10.85 19.34 28.30
C LEU A 217 -11.60 18.14 28.91
N SER A 218 -12.91 18.29 29.03
CA SER A 218 -13.82 17.24 29.50
C SER A 218 -13.75 16.02 28.56
N TYR A 219 -13.95 14.82 29.10
CA TYR A 219 -14.10 13.60 28.28
C TYR A 219 -15.25 13.73 27.27
N LYS A 220 -16.33 14.43 27.62
CA LYS A 220 -17.48 14.69 26.74
C LYS A 220 -17.10 15.56 25.53
N GLU A 221 -16.31 16.62 25.75
CA GLU A 221 -15.82 17.47 24.67
C GLU A 221 -14.81 16.75 23.77
N THR A 222 -13.93 15.94 24.38
CA THR A 222 -13.01 15.07 23.64
C THR A 222 -13.75 14.11 22.72
N TRP A 223 -14.84 13.52 23.24
CA TRP A 223 -15.68 12.59 22.47
C TRP A 223 -16.36 13.30 21.30
N LEU A 224 -16.93 14.47 21.54
CA LEU A 224 -17.63 15.23 20.49
C LEU A 224 -16.68 15.67 19.37
N LYS A 225 -15.51 16.25 19.73
CA LYS A 225 -14.48 16.66 18.76
C LYS A 225 -13.97 15.44 17.97
N GLY A 226 -13.67 14.33 18.63
CA GLY A 226 -13.16 13.14 17.97
C GLY A 226 -14.21 12.40 17.11
N ARG A 227 -15.49 12.44 17.48
CA ARG A 227 -16.59 11.93 16.66
C ARG A 227 -16.66 12.66 15.31
N THR A 228 -16.46 13.97 15.31
CA THR A 228 -16.40 14.77 14.08
C THR A 228 -15.19 14.35 13.22
N MET A 229 -14.03 14.12 13.84
CA MET A 229 -12.84 13.60 13.15
C MET A 229 -13.12 12.22 12.52
N ALA A 230 -13.72 11.30 13.27
CA ALA A 230 -14.06 9.96 12.82
C ALA A 230 -15.10 9.97 11.68
N SER A 231 -16.12 10.81 11.76
CA SER A 231 -17.18 10.87 10.73
C SER A 231 -16.64 11.28 9.36
N LEU A 232 -15.62 12.12 9.31
CA LEU A 232 -14.97 12.54 8.07
C LEU A 232 -14.04 11.46 7.50
N GLY A 233 -13.50 10.59 8.36
CA GLY A 233 -12.67 9.45 7.96
C GLY A 233 -13.45 8.23 7.44
N ILE A 234 -14.75 8.14 7.70
CA ILE A 234 -15.57 6.96 7.42
C ILE A 234 -15.53 6.52 5.95
N PHE A 235 -15.65 7.44 4.99
CA PHE A 235 -15.65 7.06 3.56
C PHE A 235 -14.32 6.44 3.12
N MET A 236 -13.19 6.98 3.58
CA MET A 236 -11.86 6.42 3.30
C MET A 236 -11.67 5.07 4.02
N THR A 237 -12.21 4.96 5.23
CA THR A 237 -12.19 3.73 6.03
C THR A 237 -12.98 2.62 5.37
N VAL A 238 -14.20 2.91 4.89
CA VAL A 238 -15.05 1.92 4.21
C VAL A 238 -14.36 1.37 2.96
N SER A 239 -13.77 2.22 2.13
CA SER A 239 -13.00 1.77 0.95
C SER A 239 -11.81 0.90 1.33
N GLY A 240 -11.02 1.32 2.34
CA GLY A 240 -9.90 0.54 2.85
C GLY A 240 -10.33 -0.79 3.47
N PHE A 241 -11.43 -0.80 4.24
CA PHE A 241 -11.99 -2.01 4.81
C PHE A 241 -12.46 -3.01 3.74
N VAL A 242 -13.18 -2.54 2.73
CA VAL A 242 -13.61 -3.41 1.62
C VAL A 242 -12.40 -4.09 0.95
N THR A 243 -11.34 -3.34 0.66
CA THR A 243 -10.13 -3.88 0.04
C THR A 243 -9.46 -4.93 0.94
N THR A 244 -9.31 -4.64 2.24
CA THR A 244 -8.69 -5.59 3.19
C THR A 244 -9.58 -6.80 3.46
N LEU A 245 -10.91 -6.64 3.45
CA LEU A 245 -11.87 -7.73 3.58
C LEU A 245 -11.75 -8.73 2.41
N PHE A 246 -11.78 -8.24 1.16
CA PHE A 246 -11.61 -9.12 0.00
C PHE A 246 -10.24 -9.80 -0.02
N SER A 247 -9.18 -9.09 0.39
CA SER A 247 -7.86 -9.69 0.56
C SER A 247 -7.86 -10.79 1.62
N TYR A 248 -8.50 -10.57 2.76
CA TYR A 248 -8.63 -11.56 3.83
C TYR A 248 -9.42 -12.79 3.37
N LEU A 249 -10.59 -12.57 2.74
CA LEU A 249 -11.41 -13.67 2.22
C LEU A 249 -10.64 -14.52 1.20
N PHE A 250 -9.90 -13.89 0.30
CA PHE A 250 -9.11 -14.61 -0.68
C PHE A 250 -7.97 -15.42 -0.06
N ILE A 251 -7.20 -14.84 0.86
CA ILE A 251 -6.10 -15.52 1.54
C ILE A 251 -6.62 -16.69 2.39
N THR A 252 -7.76 -16.51 3.06
CA THR A 252 -8.43 -17.57 3.82
C THR A 252 -8.87 -18.72 2.90
N TYR A 253 -9.47 -18.40 1.75
CA TYR A 253 -9.81 -19.40 0.74
C TYR A 253 -8.56 -20.14 0.22
N LEU A 254 -7.49 -19.40 -0.04
CA LEU A 254 -6.21 -19.96 -0.50
C LEU A 254 -5.63 -20.93 0.54
N ASN A 255 -5.66 -20.55 1.83
CA ASN A 255 -5.22 -21.42 2.92
C ASN A 255 -6.07 -22.69 3.04
N TYR A 256 -7.37 -22.56 2.87
CA TYR A 256 -8.29 -23.71 2.94
C TYR A 256 -8.06 -24.72 1.79
N ARG A 257 -7.74 -24.24 0.58
CA ARG A 257 -7.60 -25.08 -0.62
C ARG A 257 -6.18 -25.57 -0.86
N GLY A 258 -5.17 -24.74 -0.65
CA GLY A 258 -3.76 -24.99 -0.98
C GLY A 258 -2.82 -25.03 0.23
N GLY A 259 -3.36 -24.77 1.44
CA GLY A 259 -2.56 -24.74 2.65
C GLY A 259 -1.74 -23.46 2.82
N THR A 260 -1.05 -23.38 3.96
CA THR A 260 -0.30 -22.18 4.38
C THR A 260 0.88 -21.87 3.45
N ALA A 261 1.46 -22.91 2.80
CA ALA A 261 2.55 -22.73 1.83
C ALA A 261 2.09 -21.94 0.61
N ASP A 262 0.90 -22.23 0.04
CA ASP A 262 0.36 -21.51 -1.12
C ASP A 262 0.05 -20.06 -0.77
N VAL A 263 -0.40 -19.79 0.46
CA VAL A 263 -0.51 -18.41 0.97
C VAL A 263 0.86 -17.74 0.99
N GLY A 264 1.90 -18.44 1.39
CA GLY A 264 3.28 -17.94 1.38
C GLY A 264 3.77 -17.59 -0.01
N TYR A 265 3.52 -18.46 -0.98
CA TYR A 265 3.83 -18.21 -2.38
C TYR A 265 3.05 -17.00 -2.94
N TYR A 266 1.75 -16.95 -2.67
CA TYR A 266 0.94 -15.80 -3.05
C TYR A 266 1.44 -14.49 -2.43
N GLN A 267 1.72 -14.47 -1.12
CA GLN A 267 2.23 -13.29 -0.42
C GLN A 267 3.58 -12.81 -0.96
N ALA A 268 4.45 -13.75 -1.32
CA ALA A 268 5.73 -13.44 -1.95
C ALA A 268 5.52 -12.73 -3.29
N GLY A 269 4.71 -13.29 -4.17
CA GLY A 269 4.40 -12.71 -5.46
C GLY A 269 3.65 -11.38 -5.35
N TYR A 270 2.66 -11.29 -4.47
CA TYR A 270 1.91 -10.06 -4.20
C TYR A 270 2.83 -8.93 -3.73
N THR A 271 3.79 -9.23 -2.87
CA THR A 271 4.76 -8.24 -2.39
C THR A 271 5.62 -7.71 -3.54
N LEU A 272 6.10 -8.59 -4.42
CA LEU A 272 6.92 -8.20 -5.58
C LEU A 272 6.14 -7.32 -6.56
N VAL A 273 4.93 -7.72 -6.93
CA VAL A 273 4.13 -7.01 -7.95
C VAL A 273 3.43 -5.77 -7.39
N THR A 274 2.91 -5.84 -6.16
CA THR A 274 2.02 -4.77 -5.65
C THR A 274 2.78 -3.77 -4.80
N ARG A 275 3.62 -4.22 -3.87
CA ARG A 275 4.34 -3.28 -2.97
C ARG A 275 5.42 -2.50 -3.70
N TYR A 276 6.29 -3.17 -4.45
CA TYR A 276 7.42 -2.46 -5.08
C TYR A 276 6.98 -1.61 -6.27
N VAL A 277 6.09 -2.11 -7.12
CA VAL A 277 5.50 -1.30 -8.20
C VAL A 277 4.61 -0.19 -7.63
N GLY A 278 3.93 -0.44 -6.51
CA GLY A 278 3.10 0.54 -5.80
C GLY A 278 3.85 1.79 -5.34
N LEU A 279 5.15 1.71 -5.09
CA LEU A 279 5.99 2.87 -4.75
C LEU A 279 6.02 3.90 -5.89
N ILE A 280 6.07 3.44 -7.13
CA ILE A 280 6.04 4.28 -8.32
C ILE A 280 4.72 5.05 -8.37
N PHE A 281 3.60 4.36 -8.18
CA PHE A 281 2.27 5.00 -8.15
C PHE A 281 2.14 6.00 -7.00
N THR A 282 2.70 5.70 -5.83
CA THR A 282 2.69 6.62 -4.68
C THR A 282 3.47 7.90 -4.99
N ALA A 283 4.66 7.77 -5.57
CA ALA A 283 5.48 8.91 -5.96
C ALA A 283 4.79 9.79 -7.01
N MET A 284 4.20 9.16 -8.03
CA MET A 284 3.47 9.88 -9.09
C MET A 284 2.19 10.54 -8.56
N GLY A 285 1.47 9.90 -7.64
CA GLY A 285 0.21 10.40 -7.08
C GLY A 285 0.34 11.68 -6.28
N MET A 286 1.51 11.91 -5.65
CA MET A 286 1.77 13.12 -4.85
C MET A 286 1.71 14.40 -5.70
N GLU A 287 2.13 14.35 -6.97
CA GLU A 287 2.08 15.48 -7.89
C GLU A 287 0.79 15.47 -8.72
N TYR A 288 0.37 14.30 -9.17
CA TYR A 288 -0.74 14.14 -10.11
C TYR A 288 -2.08 14.59 -9.52
N TYR A 289 -2.40 14.23 -8.28
CA TYR A 289 -3.68 14.54 -7.67
C TYR A 289 -3.95 16.05 -7.51
N PRO A 290 -3.03 16.87 -6.94
CA PRO A 290 -3.23 18.31 -6.85
C PRO A 290 -3.36 18.97 -8.22
N ARG A 291 -2.55 18.54 -9.19
CA ARG A 291 -2.57 19.07 -10.56
C ARG A 291 -3.87 18.74 -11.27
N LEU A 292 -4.39 17.53 -11.10
CA LEU A 292 -5.65 17.11 -11.69
C LEU A 292 -6.84 17.84 -11.06
N SER A 293 -6.82 18.04 -9.74
CA SER A 293 -7.86 18.73 -9.00
C SER A 293 -7.99 20.21 -9.41
N ALA A 294 -6.87 20.86 -9.75
CA ALA A 294 -6.85 22.26 -10.19
C ALA A 294 -7.59 22.48 -11.53
N VAL A 295 -7.69 21.45 -12.38
CA VAL A 295 -8.32 21.51 -13.71
C VAL A 295 -9.57 20.63 -13.81
N SER A 296 -10.13 20.24 -12.69
CA SER A 296 -11.24 19.27 -12.64
C SER A 296 -12.47 19.70 -13.43
N GLU A 297 -12.73 20.99 -13.61
CA GLU A 297 -13.88 21.53 -14.35
C GLU A 297 -13.62 21.67 -15.86
N ASP A 298 -12.37 21.81 -16.29
CA ASP A 298 -12.01 21.91 -17.69
C ASP A 298 -11.80 20.52 -18.32
N LYS A 299 -12.76 20.07 -19.11
CA LYS A 299 -12.79 18.76 -19.75
C LYS A 299 -11.60 18.51 -20.68
N GLU A 300 -11.16 19.50 -21.44
CA GLU A 300 -10.09 19.34 -22.44
C GLU A 300 -8.74 19.21 -21.73
N THR A 301 -8.45 20.12 -20.81
CA THR A 301 -7.22 20.08 -20.00
C THR A 301 -7.19 18.83 -19.10
N LEU A 302 -8.33 18.43 -18.51
CA LEU A 302 -8.45 17.21 -17.74
C LEU A 302 -8.12 15.96 -18.60
N SER A 303 -8.70 15.84 -19.81
CA SER A 303 -8.42 14.74 -20.73
C SER A 303 -6.94 14.70 -21.15
N LYS A 304 -6.34 15.87 -21.38
CA LYS A 304 -4.93 16.02 -21.71
C LYS A 304 -4.03 15.55 -20.56
N TYR A 305 -4.30 15.97 -19.32
CA TYR A 305 -3.49 15.60 -18.15
C TYR A 305 -3.60 14.11 -17.83
N VAL A 306 -4.81 13.54 -17.92
CA VAL A 306 -5.01 12.09 -17.74
C VAL A 306 -4.25 11.29 -18.81
N SER A 307 -4.32 11.72 -20.07
CA SER A 307 -3.58 11.07 -21.16
C SER A 307 -2.07 11.15 -20.95
N GLN A 308 -1.55 12.31 -20.55
CA GLN A 308 -0.13 12.51 -20.26
C GLN A 308 0.34 11.65 -19.08
N GLN A 309 -0.45 11.60 -17.99
CA GLN A 309 -0.12 10.80 -16.82
C GLN A 309 -0.09 9.31 -17.14
N ALA A 310 -1.11 8.81 -17.83
CA ALA A 310 -1.16 7.41 -18.26
C ALA A 310 0.03 7.05 -19.17
N GLU A 311 0.38 7.95 -20.10
CA GLU A 311 1.50 7.80 -21.02
C GLU A 311 2.86 7.73 -20.27
N ILE A 312 3.10 8.66 -19.35
CA ILE A 312 4.33 8.69 -18.52
C ILE A 312 4.41 7.44 -17.66
N SER A 313 3.30 7.02 -17.05
CA SER A 313 3.24 5.80 -16.23
C SER A 313 3.64 4.57 -17.04
N LEU A 314 3.14 4.44 -18.26
CA LEU A 314 3.49 3.32 -19.15
C LEU A 314 4.96 3.35 -19.56
N LEU A 315 5.49 4.52 -19.93
CA LEU A 315 6.89 4.68 -20.33
C LEU A 315 7.89 4.39 -19.19
N ILE A 316 7.49 4.62 -17.94
CA ILE A 316 8.31 4.26 -16.77
C ILE A 316 8.17 2.77 -16.45
N LEU A 317 6.96 2.22 -16.52
CA LEU A 317 6.70 0.83 -16.14
C LEU A 317 7.16 -0.19 -17.19
N ALA A 318 7.07 0.12 -18.49
CA ALA A 318 7.41 -0.84 -19.54
C ALA A 318 8.85 -1.36 -19.45
N PRO A 319 9.91 -0.53 -19.29
CA PRO A 319 11.25 -1.02 -19.03
C PRO A 319 11.33 -1.93 -17.81
N LEU A 320 10.66 -1.54 -16.71
CA LEU A 320 10.67 -2.33 -15.47
C LEU A 320 9.97 -3.68 -15.63
N VAL A 321 8.85 -3.73 -16.37
CA VAL A 321 8.15 -4.98 -16.70
C VAL A 321 9.05 -5.91 -17.51
N CYS A 322 9.70 -5.40 -18.56
CA CYS A 322 10.59 -6.19 -19.39
C CYS A 322 11.83 -6.66 -18.62
N MET A 323 12.48 -5.78 -17.86
CA MET A 323 13.60 -6.15 -16.99
C MET A 323 13.21 -7.19 -15.94
N PHE A 324 12.03 -7.03 -15.33
CA PHE A 324 11.52 -7.99 -14.35
C PHE A 324 11.30 -9.37 -14.98
N LEU A 325 10.75 -9.45 -16.18
CA LEU A 325 10.58 -10.72 -16.92
C LEU A 325 11.92 -11.42 -17.21
N ILE A 326 12.99 -10.67 -17.49
CA ILE A 326 14.33 -11.21 -17.67
C ILE A 326 14.93 -11.69 -16.34
N CYS A 327 14.87 -10.85 -15.32
CA CYS A 327 15.57 -11.06 -14.05
C CYS A 327 14.73 -11.83 -13.02
N ARG A 328 13.53 -12.31 -13.33
CA ARG A 328 12.57 -12.86 -12.39
C ARG A 328 13.12 -13.99 -11.51
N GLU A 329 13.82 -14.96 -12.11
CA GLU A 329 14.45 -16.06 -11.38
C GLU A 329 15.50 -15.54 -10.41
N TRP A 330 16.36 -14.64 -10.89
CA TRP A 330 17.38 -14.00 -10.06
C TRP A 330 16.75 -13.18 -8.92
N ILE A 331 15.65 -12.45 -9.19
CA ILE A 331 14.90 -11.71 -8.17
C ILE A 331 14.30 -12.66 -7.13
N ILE A 332 13.71 -13.79 -7.57
CA ILE A 332 13.17 -14.81 -6.67
C ILE A 332 14.29 -15.39 -5.79
N HIS A 333 15.42 -15.79 -6.37
CA HIS A 333 16.55 -16.35 -5.62
C HIS A 333 17.20 -15.32 -4.69
N LEU A 334 17.25 -14.05 -5.08
CA LEU A 334 17.79 -12.98 -4.24
C LEU A 334 16.92 -12.75 -3.00
N LEU A 335 15.59 -12.67 -3.18
CA LEU A 335 14.66 -12.24 -2.15
C LEU A 335 14.03 -13.40 -1.36
N TYR A 336 14.01 -14.58 -1.95
CA TYR A 336 13.43 -15.80 -1.38
C TYR A 336 14.40 -16.98 -1.55
N THR A 337 13.88 -18.19 -1.55
CA THR A 337 14.62 -19.45 -1.77
C THR A 337 14.15 -20.14 -3.06
N SER A 338 14.86 -21.21 -3.46
CA SER A 338 14.50 -22.00 -4.64
C SER A 338 13.07 -22.55 -4.60
N GLN A 339 12.52 -22.79 -3.42
CA GLN A 339 11.12 -23.23 -3.25
C GLN A 339 10.12 -22.24 -3.85
N PHE A 340 10.47 -20.95 -3.91
CA PHE A 340 9.59 -19.90 -4.44
C PHE A 340 9.61 -19.75 -5.97
N VAL A 341 10.40 -20.54 -6.68
CA VAL A 341 10.41 -20.52 -8.16
C VAL A 341 9.03 -20.89 -8.73
N ILE A 342 8.24 -21.66 -7.99
CA ILE A 342 6.86 -22.01 -8.35
C ILE A 342 5.97 -20.78 -8.63
N ILE A 343 6.32 -19.58 -8.08
CA ILE A 343 5.56 -18.35 -8.34
C ILE A 343 5.91 -17.66 -9.66
N GLU A 344 6.83 -18.20 -10.44
CA GLU A 344 7.29 -17.58 -11.68
C GLU A 344 6.15 -17.33 -12.68
N GLY A 345 5.26 -18.30 -12.84
CA GLY A 345 4.08 -18.17 -13.68
C GLY A 345 3.15 -17.07 -13.18
N TYR A 346 2.89 -17.02 -11.86
CA TYR A 346 2.11 -15.94 -11.24
C TYR A 346 2.72 -14.56 -11.50
N LEU A 347 4.01 -14.42 -11.24
CA LEU A 347 4.73 -13.14 -11.40
C LEU A 347 4.71 -12.66 -12.85
N SER A 348 4.95 -13.57 -13.80
CA SER A 348 5.05 -13.22 -15.23
C SER A 348 3.74 -12.65 -15.78
N TRP A 349 2.60 -13.20 -15.41
CA TRP A 349 1.29 -12.67 -15.78
C TRP A 349 0.93 -11.42 -15.00
N ALA A 350 1.16 -11.40 -13.69
CA ALA A 350 0.78 -10.29 -12.84
C ALA A 350 1.56 -9.01 -13.16
N ILE A 351 2.85 -9.12 -13.52
CA ILE A 351 3.66 -7.94 -13.88
C ILE A 351 3.14 -7.27 -15.15
N LEU A 352 2.65 -8.02 -16.14
CA LEU A 352 1.96 -7.47 -17.31
C LEU A 352 0.68 -6.71 -16.91
N GLY A 353 -0.06 -7.24 -15.95
CA GLY A 353 -1.25 -6.59 -15.41
C GLY A 353 -1.00 -5.20 -14.83
N THR A 354 0.24 -4.90 -14.42
CA THR A 354 0.60 -3.57 -13.91
C THR A 354 0.49 -2.47 -14.96
N LEU A 355 0.60 -2.80 -16.25
CA LEU A 355 0.38 -1.84 -17.34
C LEU A 355 -1.08 -1.37 -17.38
N PHE A 356 -2.03 -2.29 -17.26
CA PHE A 356 -3.46 -1.96 -17.20
C PHE A 356 -3.81 -1.24 -15.89
N LYS A 357 -3.18 -1.65 -14.79
CA LYS A 357 -3.29 -0.96 -13.49
C LYS A 357 -2.86 0.50 -13.59
N ALA A 358 -1.79 0.81 -14.29
CA ALA A 358 -1.29 2.18 -14.46
C ALA A 358 -2.31 3.09 -15.13
N VAL A 359 -2.95 2.60 -16.19
CA VAL A 359 -3.98 3.35 -16.90
C VAL A 359 -5.24 3.52 -16.06
N SER A 360 -5.72 2.43 -15.42
CA SER A 360 -6.91 2.49 -14.55
C SER A 360 -6.71 3.41 -13.35
N TRP A 361 -5.50 3.39 -12.76
CA TRP A 361 -5.11 4.27 -11.67
C TRP A 361 -5.19 5.76 -12.08
N SER A 362 -4.67 6.11 -13.27
CA SER A 362 -4.75 7.47 -13.78
C SER A 362 -6.20 7.94 -14.00
N LEU A 363 -7.09 7.04 -14.41
CA LEU A 363 -8.53 7.32 -14.57
C LEU A 363 -9.25 7.44 -13.21
N GLY A 364 -8.88 6.62 -12.23
CA GLY A 364 -9.48 6.62 -10.89
C GLY A 364 -9.35 7.96 -10.16
N PHE A 365 -8.24 8.66 -10.37
CA PHE A 365 -8.02 9.99 -9.79
C PHE A 365 -8.99 11.07 -10.30
N ILE A 366 -9.65 10.88 -11.46
CA ILE A 366 -10.70 11.79 -11.95
C ILE A 366 -11.86 11.85 -10.96
N LEU A 367 -12.28 10.70 -10.42
CA LEU A 367 -13.40 10.65 -9.47
C LEU A 367 -13.06 11.36 -8.16
N LEU A 368 -11.81 11.23 -7.71
CA LEU A 368 -11.30 11.91 -6.52
C LEU A 368 -11.17 13.43 -6.77
N ALA A 369 -10.63 13.84 -7.92
CA ALA A 369 -10.47 15.25 -8.29
C ALA A 369 -11.80 15.97 -8.43
N LYS A 370 -12.83 15.27 -8.92
CA LYS A 370 -14.20 15.81 -9.03
C LYS A 370 -15.00 15.70 -7.73
N GLY A 371 -14.42 15.15 -6.64
CA GLY A 371 -15.08 15.02 -5.33
C GLY A 371 -16.24 14.02 -5.31
N VAL A 372 -16.35 13.11 -6.28
CA VAL A 372 -17.46 12.15 -6.38
C VAL A 372 -17.16 10.87 -5.61
N GLY A 373 -17.00 11.00 -4.28
CA GLY A 373 -16.57 9.90 -3.39
C GLY A 373 -17.48 8.67 -3.41
N LYS A 374 -18.81 8.85 -3.56
CA LYS A 374 -19.75 7.72 -3.68
C LYS A 374 -19.47 6.86 -4.92
N LEU A 375 -19.23 7.48 -6.06
CA LEU A 375 -18.95 6.76 -7.30
C LEU A 375 -17.58 6.08 -7.23
N PHE A 376 -16.58 6.75 -6.65
CA PHE A 376 -15.27 6.16 -6.37
C PHE A 376 -15.42 4.89 -5.52
N LEU A 377 -16.18 4.94 -4.42
CA LEU A 377 -16.41 3.78 -3.55
C LEU A 377 -17.09 2.63 -4.30
N ILE A 378 -18.10 2.92 -5.14
CA ILE A 378 -18.77 1.89 -5.94
C ILE A 378 -17.79 1.23 -6.93
N THR A 379 -16.96 2.01 -7.61
CA THR A 379 -15.97 1.47 -8.56
C THR A 379 -14.91 0.62 -7.86
N GLU A 380 -14.46 1.01 -6.66
CA GLU A 380 -13.55 0.23 -5.82
C GLU A 380 -14.16 -1.10 -5.36
N ILE A 381 -15.41 -1.07 -4.88
CA ILE A 381 -16.13 -2.30 -4.48
C ILE A 381 -16.26 -3.25 -5.67
N LEU A 382 -16.69 -2.74 -6.82
CA LEU A 382 -16.87 -3.55 -8.03
C LEU A 382 -15.53 -4.13 -8.52
N SER A 383 -14.46 -3.36 -8.47
CA SER A 383 -13.10 -3.81 -8.82
C SER A 383 -12.62 -4.92 -7.89
N ASN A 384 -12.75 -4.73 -6.57
CA ASN A 384 -12.35 -5.74 -5.59
C ASN A 384 -13.17 -7.03 -5.73
N LEU A 385 -14.48 -6.92 -5.95
CA LEU A 385 -15.36 -8.07 -6.19
C LEU A 385 -14.97 -8.82 -7.47
N THR A 386 -14.70 -8.10 -8.56
CA THR A 386 -14.26 -8.68 -9.83
C THR A 386 -12.93 -9.40 -9.67
N LEU A 387 -11.94 -8.77 -9.03
CA LEU A 387 -10.64 -9.39 -8.75
C LEU A 387 -10.78 -10.62 -7.85
N PHE A 388 -11.61 -10.55 -6.83
CA PHE A 388 -11.89 -11.68 -5.94
C PHE A 388 -12.48 -12.86 -6.71
N ALA A 389 -13.53 -12.63 -7.50
CA ALA A 389 -14.17 -13.69 -8.30
C ALA A 389 -13.20 -14.32 -9.31
N LEU A 390 -12.42 -13.48 -10.02
CA LEU A 390 -11.40 -13.96 -10.95
C LEU A 390 -10.29 -14.74 -10.24
N ASN A 391 -9.84 -14.30 -9.07
CA ASN A 391 -8.82 -14.99 -8.29
C ASN A 391 -9.31 -16.35 -7.79
N LEU A 392 -10.57 -16.46 -7.36
CA LEU A 392 -11.17 -17.75 -6.97
C LEU A 392 -11.17 -18.72 -8.15
N GLY A 393 -11.68 -18.30 -9.32
CA GLY A 393 -11.70 -19.11 -10.52
C GLY A 393 -10.28 -19.42 -11.04
N GLY A 394 -9.43 -18.41 -11.13
CA GLY A 394 -8.05 -18.57 -11.61
C GLY A 394 -7.26 -19.56 -10.77
N TYR A 395 -7.32 -19.45 -9.44
CA TYR A 395 -6.65 -20.40 -8.56
C TYR A 395 -7.25 -21.80 -8.64
N HIS A 396 -8.58 -21.91 -8.74
CA HIS A 396 -9.25 -23.22 -8.85
C HIS A 396 -8.82 -24.00 -10.09
N PHE A 397 -8.70 -23.34 -11.25
CA PHE A 397 -8.40 -24.01 -12.51
C PHE A 397 -6.90 -24.10 -12.84
N LEU A 398 -6.10 -23.10 -12.44
CA LEU A 398 -4.72 -22.93 -12.87
C LEU A 398 -3.73 -22.72 -11.71
N GLY A 399 -4.17 -22.91 -10.46
CA GLY A 399 -3.35 -22.74 -9.28
C GLY A 399 -2.78 -21.31 -9.15
N LEU A 400 -1.55 -21.22 -8.66
CA LEU A 400 -0.88 -19.92 -8.46
C LEU A 400 -0.74 -19.10 -9.75
N THR A 401 -0.47 -19.75 -10.89
CA THR A 401 -0.38 -19.07 -12.20
C THR A 401 -1.71 -18.40 -12.56
N GLY A 402 -2.83 -19.07 -12.25
CA GLY A 402 -4.16 -18.53 -12.46
C GLY A 402 -4.43 -17.22 -11.72
N ILE A 403 -3.83 -17.01 -10.52
CA ILE A 403 -3.92 -15.74 -9.80
C ILE A 403 -3.24 -14.60 -10.59
N GLY A 404 -2.10 -14.89 -11.24
CA GLY A 404 -1.42 -13.94 -12.11
C GLY A 404 -2.26 -13.51 -13.31
N ILE A 405 -2.88 -14.50 -13.97
CA ILE A 405 -3.82 -14.28 -15.09
C ILE A 405 -5.02 -13.46 -14.63
N SER A 406 -5.58 -13.82 -13.48
CA SER A 406 -6.71 -13.09 -12.85
C SER A 406 -6.36 -11.64 -12.54
N TYR A 407 -5.15 -11.38 -12.04
CA TYR A 407 -4.66 -10.02 -11.80
C TYR A 407 -4.59 -9.21 -13.09
N MET A 408 -4.03 -9.79 -14.16
CA MET A 408 -3.94 -9.12 -15.46
C MET A 408 -5.35 -8.87 -16.05
N ALA A 409 -6.20 -9.89 -16.08
CA ALA A 409 -7.57 -9.80 -16.61
C ALA A 409 -8.43 -8.82 -15.79
N GLY A 410 -8.32 -8.87 -14.46
CA GLY A 410 -9.07 -7.98 -13.57
C GLY A 410 -8.72 -6.51 -13.77
N TYR A 411 -7.42 -6.18 -13.88
CA TYR A 411 -7.02 -4.81 -14.17
C TYR A 411 -7.34 -4.37 -15.60
N PHE A 412 -7.36 -5.29 -16.57
CA PHE A 412 -7.84 -4.98 -17.91
C PHE A 412 -9.34 -4.65 -17.91
N ILE A 413 -10.16 -5.43 -17.21
CA ILE A 413 -11.60 -5.17 -17.04
C ILE A 413 -11.83 -3.84 -16.32
N TYR A 414 -11.09 -3.61 -15.23
CA TYR A 414 -11.20 -2.37 -14.45
C TYR A 414 -10.79 -1.13 -15.27
N MET A 415 -9.69 -1.22 -16.02
CA MET A 415 -9.23 -0.16 -16.91
C MET A 415 -10.31 0.18 -17.96
N THR A 416 -10.88 -0.85 -18.59
CA THR A 416 -11.92 -0.69 -19.61
C THR A 416 -13.18 -0.09 -19.03
N GLY A 417 -13.65 -0.62 -17.87
CA GLY A 417 -14.81 -0.09 -17.17
C GLY A 417 -14.65 1.37 -16.74
N MET A 418 -13.49 1.71 -16.16
CA MET A 418 -13.17 3.09 -15.78
C MET A 418 -13.10 4.02 -16.99
N TYR A 419 -12.53 3.57 -18.10
CA TYR A 419 -12.50 4.37 -19.34
C TYR A 419 -13.89 4.63 -19.88
N ILE A 420 -14.75 3.60 -19.95
CA ILE A 420 -16.14 3.73 -20.39
C ILE A 420 -16.89 4.71 -19.48
N LEU A 421 -16.79 4.55 -18.18
CA LEU A 421 -17.42 5.42 -17.17
C LEU A 421 -16.98 6.88 -17.34
N CYS A 422 -15.66 7.13 -17.40
CA CYS A 422 -15.11 8.47 -17.55
C CYS A 422 -15.47 9.09 -18.90
N ARG A 423 -15.55 8.29 -19.96
CA ARG A 423 -15.97 8.75 -21.28
C ARG A 423 -17.45 9.13 -21.31
N MET A 424 -18.32 8.29 -20.77
CA MET A 424 -19.78 8.52 -20.79
C MET A 424 -20.17 9.68 -19.87
N LYS A 425 -19.61 9.72 -18.65
CA LYS A 425 -20.03 10.69 -17.63
C LYS A 425 -19.33 12.04 -17.75
N TYR A 426 -18.05 12.04 -18.11
CA TYR A 426 -17.21 13.24 -18.12
C TYR A 426 -16.68 13.57 -19.52
N GLY A 427 -16.97 12.74 -20.52
CA GLY A 427 -16.55 12.94 -21.92
C GLY A 427 -15.03 12.88 -22.11
N ILE A 428 -14.31 12.23 -21.20
CA ILE A 428 -12.84 12.06 -21.25
C ILE A 428 -12.46 11.20 -22.44
N ARG A 429 -11.49 11.66 -23.23
CA ARG A 429 -10.95 10.93 -24.38
C ARG A 429 -9.44 10.91 -24.32
N PHE A 430 -8.87 9.73 -24.47
CA PHE A 430 -7.43 9.61 -24.65
C PHE A 430 -6.98 10.22 -25.97
N ASN A 431 -5.90 10.98 -25.94
CA ASN A 431 -5.30 11.60 -27.11
C ASN A 431 -4.63 10.53 -28.03
N ARG A 432 -4.31 10.93 -29.27
CA ARG A 432 -3.69 10.04 -30.25
C ARG A 432 -2.31 9.56 -29.80
N SER A 433 -1.54 10.43 -29.13
CA SER A 433 -0.23 10.12 -28.60
C SER A 433 -0.28 8.95 -27.62
N PHE A 434 -1.14 9.04 -26.59
CA PHE A 434 -1.30 7.96 -25.61
C PHE A 434 -1.72 6.64 -26.26
N ARG A 435 -2.69 6.67 -27.20
CA ARG A 435 -3.15 5.45 -27.87
C ARG A 435 -2.02 4.74 -28.62
N SER A 436 -1.19 5.50 -29.34
CA SER A 436 -0.02 4.94 -30.04
C SER A 436 1.00 4.37 -29.07
N VAL A 437 1.35 5.11 -28.00
CA VAL A 437 2.30 4.64 -26.97
C VAL A 437 1.77 3.39 -26.26
N PHE A 438 0.48 3.37 -25.89
CA PHE A 438 -0.13 2.21 -25.24
C PHE A 438 -0.03 0.94 -26.10
N ILE A 439 -0.39 1.04 -27.40
CA ILE A 439 -0.32 -0.10 -28.32
C ILE A 439 1.13 -0.57 -28.51
N ILE A 440 2.06 0.35 -28.75
CA ILE A 440 3.49 0.00 -28.92
C ILE A 440 4.04 -0.70 -27.68
N ILE A 441 3.83 -0.12 -26.50
CA ILE A 441 4.31 -0.69 -25.24
C ILE A 441 3.66 -2.05 -24.98
N LEU A 442 2.36 -2.17 -25.21
CA LEU A 442 1.64 -3.43 -25.00
C LEU A 442 2.20 -4.53 -25.92
N VAL A 443 2.39 -4.25 -27.21
CA VAL A 443 2.95 -5.20 -28.18
C VAL A 443 4.38 -5.58 -27.78
N LEU A 444 5.21 -4.65 -27.40
CA LEU A 444 6.60 -4.92 -26.98
C LEU A 444 6.67 -5.75 -25.69
N CYS A 445 5.87 -5.40 -24.66
CA CYS A 445 5.84 -6.16 -23.42
C CYS A 445 5.25 -7.56 -23.61
N LEU A 446 4.23 -7.72 -24.46
CA LEU A 446 3.71 -9.03 -24.85
C LEU A 446 4.75 -9.80 -25.68
N GLY A 447 5.49 -9.16 -26.56
CA GLY A 447 6.60 -9.76 -27.30
C GLY A 447 7.68 -10.28 -26.36
N THR A 448 8.06 -9.52 -25.34
CA THR A 448 9.00 -9.98 -24.29
C THR A 448 8.45 -11.19 -23.54
N PHE A 449 7.16 -11.14 -23.17
CA PHE A 449 6.49 -12.24 -22.46
C PHE A 449 6.39 -13.52 -23.31
N ILE A 450 6.04 -13.39 -24.60
CA ILE A 450 5.98 -14.52 -25.54
C ILE A 450 7.39 -15.10 -25.75
N SER A 451 8.40 -14.24 -25.94
CA SER A 451 9.80 -14.68 -26.05
C SER A 451 10.26 -15.44 -24.81
N TYR A 452 9.80 -15.03 -23.62
CA TYR A 452 10.01 -15.77 -22.38
C TYR A 452 9.35 -17.17 -22.44
N MET A 453 8.09 -17.27 -22.83
CA MET A 453 7.37 -18.56 -22.89
C MET A 453 8.05 -19.56 -23.83
N PHE A 454 8.58 -19.07 -24.95
CA PHE A 454 9.32 -19.90 -25.92
C PHE A 454 10.82 -20.00 -25.64
N ARG A 455 11.31 -19.48 -24.50
CA ARG A 455 12.73 -19.49 -24.10
C ARG A 455 13.69 -18.82 -25.10
N LEU A 456 13.19 -17.83 -25.84
CA LEU A 456 13.96 -17.09 -26.84
C LEU A 456 14.73 -15.93 -26.16
N ASN A 457 15.76 -16.26 -25.37
CA ASN A 457 16.44 -15.30 -24.50
C ASN A 457 17.03 -14.10 -25.26
N TRP A 458 17.61 -14.33 -26.46
CA TRP A 458 18.18 -13.25 -27.29
C TRP A 458 17.12 -12.26 -27.75
N LEU A 459 15.95 -12.76 -28.18
CA LEU A 459 14.85 -11.92 -28.62
C LEU A 459 14.29 -11.10 -27.43
N MET A 460 14.13 -11.74 -26.28
CA MET A 460 13.70 -11.10 -25.04
C MET A 460 14.64 -9.95 -24.63
N MET A 461 15.96 -10.17 -24.68
CA MET A 461 16.97 -9.14 -24.40
C MET A 461 16.91 -7.99 -25.42
N GLY A 462 16.81 -8.31 -26.71
CA GLY A 462 16.71 -7.31 -27.78
C GLY A 462 15.48 -6.41 -27.64
N ILE A 463 14.29 -7.01 -27.40
CA ILE A 463 13.05 -6.24 -27.18
C ILE A 463 13.20 -5.37 -25.92
N THR A 464 13.78 -5.88 -24.85
CA THR A 464 13.93 -5.12 -23.60
C THR A 464 14.85 -3.90 -23.79
N ILE A 465 15.99 -4.07 -24.48
CA ILE A 465 16.89 -2.95 -24.81
C ILE A 465 16.12 -1.91 -25.65
N PHE A 466 15.36 -2.37 -26.64
CA PHE A 466 14.55 -1.48 -27.47
C PHE A 466 13.51 -0.70 -26.65
N VAL A 467 12.80 -1.37 -25.72
CA VAL A 467 11.82 -0.73 -24.82
C VAL A 467 12.48 0.32 -23.93
N CYS A 468 13.66 0.03 -23.39
CA CYS A 468 14.42 0.97 -22.56
C CYS A 468 14.83 2.22 -23.39
N LEU A 469 15.38 2.02 -24.58
CA LEU A 469 15.77 3.11 -25.46
C LEU A 469 14.55 3.93 -25.93
N TYR A 470 13.49 3.26 -26.36
CA TYR A 470 12.26 3.91 -26.79
C TYR A 470 11.68 4.80 -25.67
N SER A 471 11.55 4.25 -24.46
CA SER A 471 11.02 4.98 -23.31
C SER A 471 11.89 6.17 -22.94
N MET A 472 13.22 5.99 -22.93
CA MET A 472 14.17 7.05 -22.59
C MET A 472 14.16 8.19 -23.63
N ILE A 473 14.20 7.86 -24.93
CA ILE A 473 14.17 8.85 -26.04
C ILE A 473 12.84 9.59 -26.02
N TYR A 474 11.74 8.87 -25.85
CA TYR A 474 10.43 9.47 -25.88
C TYR A 474 10.19 10.41 -24.69
N LEU A 475 10.60 10.01 -23.48
CA LEU A 475 10.53 10.87 -22.29
C LEU A 475 11.44 12.10 -22.46
N LYS A 476 12.66 11.93 -22.96
CA LYS A 476 13.58 13.06 -23.23
C LYS A 476 12.96 14.06 -24.22
N LYS A 477 12.35 13.60 -25.30
CA LYS A 477 11.69 14.45 -26.31
C LYS A 477 10.49 15.24 -25.75
N LYS A 478 9.85 14.74 -24.68
CA LYS A 478 8.68 15.44 -24.06
C LYS A 478 9.05 16.35 -22.90
N ILE A 479 10.22 16.14 -22.30
CA ILE A 479 10.72 16.95 -21.17
C ILE A 479 11.55 18.14 -21.69
N LEU A 480 12.26 17.96 -22.78
CA LEU A 480 12.97 19.00 -23.51
C LEU A 480 12.10 19.61 -24.60
#